data_4e2b12727240e92658260e868d73ac92
#
_entry.id   4e2b12727240e92658260e868d73ac92
#
_cell.length_a   1.000
_cell.length_b   1.000
_cell.length_c   1.000
_cell.angle_alpha   90.00
_cell.angle_beta   90.00
_cell.angle_gamma   90.00
#
_symmetry.space_group_name_H-M   'P 1'
#
loop_
_entity.id
_entity.type
_entity.pdbx_description
1 polymer ?
#
loop_
_entity_poly.entity_id
_entity_poly.type
_entity_poly.pdbx_seq_one_letter_code
_entity_poly.pdbx_strand_id
1 'polypeptide(L)'
;MSPADDGLMTAAIDAVASGEDLSADQAARVMARMMAGEATQVQIAGFLIGLRTKGETVDELAGLARTMRELATPVRTSRADLLDTAGTGGGRRTFNVSTTAALIAAGAGCTVAKHGNRSATGLSGSADLLEALGARIDLTPEIGRASCRERV
;
A
#
# COMPACT_ATOMS: atom_id res chain seq x y z
N MET A 1 20.39 13.60 -13.38
CA MET A 1 20.46 12.17 -13.78
C MET A 1 21.15 11.45 -12.63
N SER A 2 20.43 10.71 -11.83
CA SER A 2 21.00 9.91 -10.74
C SER A 2 21.76 8.72 -11.32
N PRO A 3 22.95 8.35 -10.82
CA PRO A 3 23.82 7.35 -11.45
C PRO A 3 23.42 5.89 -11.19
N ALA A 4 22.15 5.59 -10.96
CA ALA A 4 21.71 4.26 -10.59
C ALA A 4 20.48 3.76 -11.37
N ASP A 5 20.19 4.28 -12.54
CA ASP A 5 19.27 3.59 -13.44
C ASP A 5 20.08 2.53 -14.22
N ASP A 6 20.15 1.34 -13.65
CA ASP A 6 20.74 0.15 -14.28
C ASP A 6 19.87 -0.42 -15.41
N GLY A 7 18.88 0.34 -15.90
CA GLY A 7 17.93 -0.09 -16.91
C GLY A 7 16.88 -1.09 -16.43
N LEU A 8 16.83 -1.41 -15.11
CA LEU A 8 15.93 -2.43 -14.57
C LEU A 8 14.45 -2.12 -14.85
N MET A 9 14.03 -0.86 -14.60
CA MET A 9 12.64 -0.45 -14.84
C MET A 9 12.30 -0.51 -16.34
N THR A 10 13.20 -0.06 -17.20
CA THR A 10 12.99 -0.10 -18.65
C THR A 10 12.88 -1.53 -19.15
N ALA A 11 13.82 -2.41 -18.73
CA ALA A 11 13.79 -3.82 -19.12
C ALA A 11 12.53 -4.54 -18.63
N ALA A 12 12.08 -4.24 -17.40
CA ALA A 12 10.85 -4.83 -16.87
C ALA A 12 9.60 -4.34 -17.63
N ILE A 13 9.55 -3.06 -18.00
CA ILE A 13 8.46 -2.50 -18.81
C ILE A 13 8.44 -3.15 -20.20
N ASP A 14 9.60 -3.29 -20.86
CA ASP A 14 9.69 -3.92 -22.17
C ASP A 14 9.23 -5.39 -22.12
N ALA A 15 9.66 -6.14 -21.11
CA ALA A 15 9.25 -7.54 -20.93
C ALA A 15 7.73 -7.66 -20.78
N VAL A 16 7.12 -6.93 -19.82
CA VAL A 16 5.66 -7.02 -19.60
C VAL A 16 4.86 -6.48 -20.79
N ALA A 17 5.34 -5.45 -21.49
CA ALA A 17 4.72 -4.93 -22.70
C ALA A 17 4.80 -5.89 -23.88
N SER A 18 5.82 -6.75 -23.92
CA SER A 18 5.98 -7.83 -24.91
C SER A 18 5.26 -9.12 -24.52
N GLY A 19 4.55 -9.14 -23.38
CA GLY A 19 3.84 -10.31 -22.89
C GLY A 19 4.72 -11.34 -22.18
N GLU A 20 5.95 -10.97 -21.83
CA GLU A 20 6.89 -11.84 -21.12
C GLU A 20 6.67 -11.80 -19.61
N ASP A 21 6.77 -12.96 -18.96
CA ASP A 21 6.63 -13.08 -17.52
C ASP A 21 7.94 -12.71 -16.81
N LEU A 22 7.80 -12.00 -15.68
CA LEU A 22 8.92 -11.74 -14.79
C LEU A 22 9.02 -12.86 -13.74
N SER A 23 10.25 -13.25 -13.40
CA SER A 23 10.46 -14.07 -12.22
C SER A 23 10.11 -13.32 -10.95
N ALA A 24 9.84 -14.05 -9.86
CA ALA A 24 9.58 -13.44 -8.55
C ALA A 24 10.71 -12.50 -8.10
N ASP A 25 11.96 -12.82 -8.42
CA ASP A 25 13.11 -11.98 -8.06
C ASP A 25 13.20 -10.71 -8.93
N GLN A 26 12.83 -10.79 -10.21
CA GLN A 26 12.75 -9.60 -11.06
C GLN A 26 11.64 -8.66 -10.57
N ALA A 27 10.44 -9.20 -10.32
CA ALA A 27 9.32 -8.44 -9.77
C ALA A 27 9.67 -7.81 -8.40
N ALA A 28 10.35 -8.55 -7.53
CA ALA A 28 10.83 -8.05 -6.24
C ALA A 28 11.77 -6.84 -6.39
N ARG A 29 12.74 -6.92 -7.30
CA ARG A 29 13.68 -5.80 -7.56
C ARG A 29 12.97 -4.56 -8.13
N VAL A 30 12.01 -4.76 -9.03
CA VAL A 30 11.18 -3.66 -9.57
C VAL A 30 10.40 -2.98 -8.44
N MET A 31 9.76 -3.77 -7.57
CA MET A 31 9.02 -3.23 -6.42
C MET A 31 9.94 -2.47 -5.47
N ALA A 32 11.13 -2.99 -5.18
CA ALA A 32 12.09 -2.32 -4.32
C ALA A 32 12.49 -0.94 -4.87
N ARG A 33 12.72 -0.82 -6.17
CA ARG A 33 12.99 0.45 -6.85
C ARG A 33 11.83 1.43 -6.73
N MET A 34 10.61 0.96 -6.93
CA MET A 34 9.41 1.79 -6.80
C MET A 34 9.24 2.30 -5.37
N MET A 35 9.41 1.42 -4.38
CA MET A 35 9.31 1.75 -2.95
C MET A 35 10.43 2.70 -2.47
N ALA A 36 11.63 2.60 -3.05
CA ALA A 36 12.73 3.51 -2.78
C ALA A 36 12.56 4.91 -3.41
N GLY A 37 11.53 5.11 -4.26
CA GLY A 37 11.32 6.36 -4.99
C GLY A 37 12.34 6.57 -6.14
N GLU A 38 13.00 5.52 -6.57
CA GLU A 38 14.01 5.54 -7.64
C GLU A 38 13.40 5.34 -9.04
N ALA A 39 12.12 5.03 -9.12
CA ALA A 39 11.35 4.95 -10.36
C ALA A 39 10.52 6.21 -10.56
N THR A 40 10.47 6.70 -11.80
CA THR A 40 9.61 7.84 -12.15
C THR A 40 8.14 7.41 -12.18
N GLN A 41 7.24 8.37 -12.01
CA GLN A 41 5.78 8.12 -12.09
C GLN A 41 5.37 7.50 -13.44
N VAL A 42 6.04 7.91 -14.53
CA VAL A 42 5.79 7.37 -15.87
C VAL A 42 6.23 5.90 -15.97
N GLN A 43 7.39 5.56 -15.42
CA GLN A 43 7.86 4.17 -15.36
C GLN A 43 6.93 3.29 -14.52
N ILE A 44 6.50 3.78 -13.35
CA ILE A 44 5.55 3.06 -12.49
C ILE A 44 4.23 2.81 -13.23
N ALA A 45 3.67 3.84 -13.86
CA ALA A 45 2.43 3.71 -14.62
C ALA A 45 2.58 2.74 -15.80
N GLY A 46 3.67 2.86 -16.56
CA GLY A 46 3.97 1.97 -17.70
C GLY A 46 4.08 0.51 -17.27
N PHE A 47 4.82 0.25 -16.19
CA PHE A 47 4.97 -1.09 -15.64
C PHE A 47 3.62 -1.69 -15.18
N LEU A 48 2.85 -0.94 -14.38
CA LEU A 48 1.57 -1.43 -13.85
C LEU A 48 0.53 -1.70 -14.95
N ILE A 49 0.46 -0.83 -15.97
CA ILE A 49 -0.43 -1.05 -17.10
C ILE A 49 0.03 -2.21 -17.97
N GLY A 50 1.34 -2.32 -18.25
CA GLY A 50 1.89 -3.47 -18.98
C GLY A 50 1.63 -4.78 -18.27
N LEU A 51 1.91 -4.85 -16.97
CA LEU A 51 1.66 -6.03 -16.13
C LEU A 51 0.18 -6.44 -16.16
N ARG A 52 -0.73 -5.49 -15.96
CA ARG A 52 -2.17 -5.72 -16.02
C ARG A 52 -2.65 -6.15 -17.41
N THR A 53 -2.09 -5.59 -18.48
CA THR A 53 -2.48 -5.92 -19.86
C THR A 53 -2.04 -7.31 -20.25
N LYS A 54 -0.83 -7.69 -19.84
CA LYS A 54 -0.30 -9.05 -20.00
C LYS A 54 -1.10 -10.07 -19.18
N GLY A 55 -1.53 -9.71 -18.00
CA GLY A 55 -2.04 -10.59 -16.95
C GLY A 55 -0.92 -11.00 -15.99
N GLU A 56 -1.17 -10.80 -14.71
CA GLU A 56 -0.19 -11.08 -13.65
C GLU A 56 -0.03 -12.57 -13.41
N THR A 57 1.20 -13.04 -13.22
CA THR A 57 1.48 -14.41 -12.78
C THR A 57 1.56 -14.51 -11.26
N VAL A 58 1.47 -15.73 -10.73
CA VAL A 58 1.62 -15.98 -9.28
C VAL A 58 3.00 -15.55 -8.78
N ASP A 59 4.05 -15.81 -9.56
CA ASP A 59 5.43 -15.47 -9.19
C ASP A 59 5.64 -13.96 -9.15
N GLU A 60 5.11 -13.25 -10.12
CA GLU A 60 5.14 -11.78 -10.15
C GLU A 60 4.43 -11.19 -8.92
N LEU A 61 3.19 -11.62 -8.65
CA LEU A 61 2.44 -11.17 -7.50
C LEU A 61 3.14 -11.50 -6.17
N ALA A 62 3.71 -12.70 -6.07
CA ALA A 62 4.45 -13.11 -4.88
C ALA A 62 5.70 -12.26 -4.65
N GLY A 63 6.46 -11.98 -5.71
CA GLY A 63 7.65 -11.11 -5.64
C GLY A 63 7.30 -9.68 -5.22
N LEU A 64 6.29 -9.09 -5.86
CA LEU A 64 5.80 -7.75 -5.55
C LEU A 64 5.30 -7.65 -4.10
N ALA A 65 4.40 -8.56 -3.69
CA ALA A 65 3.78 -8.52 -2.36
C ALA A 65 4.78 -8.78 -1.22
N ARG A 66 5.69 -9.74 -1.40
CA ARG A 66 6.76 -10.02 -0.43
C ARG A 66 7.62 -8.78 -0.19
N THR A 67 8.07 -8.14 -1.25
CA THR A 67 8.92 -6.94 -1.15
C THR A 67 8.18 -5.76 -0.52
N MET A 68 6.91 -5.52 -0.88
CA MET A 68 6.10 -4.50 -0.20
C MET A 68 6.01 -4.76 1.30
N ARG A 69 5.83 -6.02 1.70
CA ARG A 69 5.73 -6.39 3.11
C ARG A 69 7.06 -6.24 3.86
N GLU A 70 8.17 -6.61 3.23
CA GLU A 70 9.52 -6.48 3.79
C GLU A 70 9.93 -5.01 4.00
N LEU A 71 9.55 -4.14 3.07
CA LEU A 71 9.88 -2.72 3.10
C LEU A 71 8.85 -1.86 3.86
N ALA A 72 7.73 -2.46 4.27
CA ALA A 72 6.71 -1.75 5.04
C ALA A 72 7.26 -1.32 6.41
N THR A 73 6.93 -0.10 6.82
CA THR A 73 7.29 0.40 8.15
C THR A 73 6.57 -0.43 9.23
N PRO A 74 7.31 -1.09 10.15
CA PRO A 74 6.69 -1.96 11.14
C PRO A 74 5.91 -1.15 12.18
N VAL A 75 4.67 -1.51 12.41
CA VAL A 75 3.87 -1.01 13.55
C VAL A 75 4.18 -1.88 14.76
N ARG A 76 4.87 -1.31 15.74
CA ARG A 76 5.20 -1.99 17.00
C ARG A 76 4.15 -1.65 18.06
N THR A 77 3.47 -2.65 18.57
CA THR A 77 2.47 -2.52 19.64
C THR A 77 2.65 -3.64 20.66
N SER A 78 2.28 -3.36 21.90
CA SER A 78 2.20 -4.38 22.97
C SER A 78 0.87 -5.13 22.97
N ARG A 79 -0.08 -4.71 22.13
CA ARG A 79 -1.38 -5.37 22.00
C ARG A 79 -1.28 -6.56 21.07
N ALA A 80 -1.84 -7.69 21.48
CA ALA A 80 -1.92 -8.92 20.69
C ALA A 80 -3.28 -9.11 20.01
N ASP A 81 -4.29 -8.38 20.45
CA ASP A 81 -5.70 -8.46 20.08
C ASP A 81 -6.09 -7.35 19.07
N LEU A 82 -5.31 -7.18 18.04
CA LEU A 82 -5.57 -6.16 17.02
C LEU A 82 -6.60 -6.62 16.00
N LEU A 83 -7.59 -5.79 15.75
CA LEU A 83 -8.54 -5.94 14.66
C LEU A 83 -8.16 -5.01 13.51
N ASP A 84 -8.04 -5.53 12.29
CA ASP A 84 -7.99 -4.76 11.06
C ASP A 84 -9.28 -4.93 10.26
N THR A 85 -9.76 -3.84 9.68
CA THR A 85 -10.99 -3.79 8.90
C THR A 85 -10.72 -3.34 7.46
N ALA A 86 -9.65 -3.81 6.85
CA ALA A 86 -9.34 -3.49 5.46
C ALA A 86 -10.41 -4.03 4.52
N GLY A 87 -10.79 -3.22 3.54
CA GLY A 87 -11.65 -3.64 2.44
C GLY A 87 -10.82 -4.17 1.28
N THR A 88 -11.43 -4.95 0.39
CA THR A 88 -10.77 -5.50 -0.82
C THR A 88 -10.45 -4.44 -1.88
N GLY A 89 -11.04 -3.24 -1.78
CA GLY A 89 -10.92 -2.20 -2.79
C GLY A 89 -11.62 -2.53 -4.10
N GLY A 90 -11.63 -1.59 -5.04
CA GLY A 90 -12.06 -1.83 -6.44
C GLY A 90 -13.56 -2.16 -6.67
N GLY A 91 -14.37 -2.20 -5.64
CA GLY A 91 -15.78 -2.51 -5.71
C GLY A 91 -16.68 -1.34 -6.13
N ARG A 92 -18.01 -1.55 -6.06
CA ARG A 92 -18.99 -0.48 -6.28
C ARG A 92 -18.75 0.67 -5.30
N ARG A 93 -19.01 1.89 -5.76
CA ARG A 93 -18.95 3.07 -4.89
C ARG A 93 -19.96 2.93 -3.75
N THR A 94 -19.43 2.86 -2.53
CA THR A 94 -20.21 2.81 -1.28
C THR A 94 -19.67 3.90 -0.35
N PHE A 95 -20.28 4.07 0.82
CA PHE A 95 -19.65 4.83 1.89
C PHE A 95 -18.45 4.05 2.46
N ASN A 96 -17.65 4.70 3.32
CA ASN A 96 -16.43 4.11 3.91
C ASN A 96 -16.76 3.00 4.94
N VAL A 97 -17.33 1.87 4.47
CA VAL A 97 -17.83 0.76 5.30
C VAL A 97 -16.78 0.27 6.28
N SER A 98 -15.56 0.02 5.79
CA SER A 98 -14.48 -0.51 6.63
C SER A 98 -14.02 0.48 7.71
N THR A 99 -14.06 1.79 7.44
CA THR A 99 -13.72 2.80 8.44
C THR A 99 -14.84 2.96 9.47
N THR A 100 -16.11 2.93 9.02
CA THR A 100 -17.25 2.94 9.92
C THR A 100 -17.25 1.71 10.84
N ALA A 101 -16.99 0.53 10.30
CA ALA A 101 -16.86 -0.69 11.09
C ALA A 101 -15.70 -0.59 12.11
N ALA A 102 -14.57 -0.01 11.74
CA ALA A 102 -13.45 0.25 12.64
C ALA A 102 -13.85 1.13 13.83
N LEU A 103 -14.56 2.23 13.56
CA LEU A 103 -15.02 3.16 14.60
C LEU A 103 -16.05 2.51 15.53
N ILE A 104 -16.99 1.71 15.00
CA ILE A 104 -17.97 0.97 15.80
C ILE A 104 -17.24 -0.07 16.68
N ALA A 105 -16.32 -0.84 16.12
CA ALA A 105 -15.55 -1.83 16.87
C ALA A 105 -14.71 -1.18 17.99
N ALA A 106 -14.06 -0.05 17.69
CA ALA A 106 -13.33 0.72 18.70
C ALA A 106 -14.24 1.25 19.79
N GLY A 107 -15.44 1.76 19.44
CA GLY A 107 -16.46 2.17 20.41
C GLY A 107 -16.99 1.02 21.27
N ALA A 108 -16.94 -0.21 20.78
CA ALA A 108 -17.29 -1.43 21.52
C ALA A 108 -16.11 -1.97 22.37
N GLY A 109 -14.96 -1.27 22.40
CA GLY A 109 -13.81 -1.64 23.22
C GLY A 109 -12.75 -2.48 22.50
N CYS A 110 -12.88 -2.73 21.18
CA CYS A 110 -11.86 -3.44 20.43
C CYS A 110 -10.63 -2.53 20.17
N THR A 111 -9.45 -3.11 20.23
CA THR A 111 -8.24 -2.43 19.78
C THR A 111 -8.12 -2.54 18.24
N VAL A 112 -8.22 -1.43 17.54
CA VAL A 112 -8.22 -1.42 16.07
C VAL A 112 -6.92 -0.86 15.54
N ALA A 113 -6.27 -1.60 14.64
CA ALA A 113 -5.13 -1.15 13.82
C ALA A 113 -5.56 -1.16 12.35
N LYS A 114 -6.12 -0.04 11.90
CA LYS A 114 -6.71 0.02 10.56
C LYS A 114 -5.67 0.33 9.50
N HIS A 115 -5.57 -0.56 8.50
CA HIS A 115 -4.95 -0.23 7.23
C HIS A 115 -5.93 0.61 6.38
N GLY A 116 -5.44 1.68 5.82
CA GLY A 116 -6.24 2.54 4.95
C GLY A 116 -5.37 3.41 4.05
N ASN A 117 -5.98 3.94 3.00
CA ASN A 117 -5.31 4.83 2.05
C ASN A 117 -6.27 5.93 1.60
N ARG A 118 -5.74 6.92 0.89
CA ARG A 118 -6.55 7.87 0.12
C ARG A 118 -7.26 7.17 -1.02
N SER A 119 -8.37 7.73 -1.50
CA SER A 119 -9.09 7.15 -2.63
C SER A 119 -8.28 7.28 -3.92
N ALA A 120 -8.08 6.15 -4.61
CA ALA A 120 -7.51 6.15 -5.96
C ALA A 120 -8.59 6.34 -7.05
N THR A 121 -9.82 5.88 -6.82
CA THR A 121 -10.88 5.86 -7.82
C THR A 121 -12.25 6.33 -7.30
N GLY A 122 -12.40 6.45 -6.01
CA GLY A 122 -13.64 6.86 -5.33
C GLY A 122 -13.64 8.34 -4.95
N LEU A 123 -14.75 8.78 -4.35
CA LEU A 123 -14.90 10.15 -3.83
C LEU A 123 -14.12 10.37 -2.51
N SER A 124 -13.93 9.31 -1.72
CA SER A 124 -13.29 9.39 -0.41
C SER A 124 -12.72 8.02 -0.01
N GLY A 125 -11.44 7.96 0.32
CA GLY A 125 -10.80 6.81 0.95
C GLY A 125 -10.88 6.85 2.47
N SER A 126 -10.36 5.83 3.12
CA SER A 126 -10.33 5.76 4.59
C SER A 126 -9.53 6.91 5.21
N ALA A 127 -8.39 7.23 4.62
CA ALA A 127 -7.53 8.31 5.07
C ALA A 127 -8.22 9.67 4.91
N ASP A 128 -8.91 9.90 3.77
CA ASP A 128 -9.63 11.14 3.52
C ASP A 128 -10.75 11.36 4.54
N LEU A 129 -11.49 10.30 4.89
CA LEU A 129 -12.53 10.37 5.91
C LEU A 129 -11.96 10.69 7.30
N LEU A 130 -10.89 10.02 7.70
CA LEU A 130 -10.27 10.25 9.01
C LEU A 130 -9.71 11.67 9.12
N GLU A 131 -9.10 12.19 8.06
CA GLU A 131 -8.60 13.55 7.99
C GLU A 131 -9.76 14.57 8.10
N ALA A 132 -10.87 14.33 7.40
CA ALA A 132 -12.08 15.15 7.51
C ALA A 132 -12.71 15.13 8.92
N LEU A 133 -12.52 14.05 9.68
CA LEU A 133 -12.89 13.93 11.07
C LEU A 133 -11.87 14.55 12.06
N GLY A 134 -10.81 15.17 11.54
CA GLY A 134 -9.77 15.85 12.32
C GLY A 134 -8.60 14.96 12.76
N ALA A 135 -8.50 13.73 12.26
CA ALA A 135 -7.33 12.89 12.54
C ALA A 135 -6.14 13.36 11.70
N ARG A 136 -4.96 13.41 12.30
CA ARG A 136 -3.71 13.66 11.58
C ARG A 136 -3.19 12.34 11.01
N ILE A 137 -3.14 12.25 9.69
CA ILE A 137 -2.72 11.04 8.96
C ILE A 137 -1.29 11.13 8.40
N ASP A 138 -0.65 12.29 8.54
CA ASP A 138 0.69 12.64 8.05
C ASP A 138 1.79 12.45 9.09
N LEU A 139 1.47 11.86 10.24
CA LEU A 139 2.42 11.66 11.33
C LEU A 139 3.39 10.52 11.02
N THR A 140 4.64 10.69 11.41
CA THR A 140 5.59 9.56 11.40
C THR A 140 5.14 8.46 12.39
N PRO A 141 5.55 7.20 12.19
CA PRO A 141 5.22 6.11 13.11
C PRO A 141 5.64 6.36 14.56
N GLU A 142 6.71 7.12 14.77
CA GLU A 142 7.22 7.50 16.09
C GLU A 142 6.27 8.45 16.81
N ILE A 143 5.82 9.49 16.12
CA ILE A 143 4.89 10.49 16.66
C ILE A 143 3.50 9.88 16.89
N GLY A 144 3.01 9.07 15.95
CA GLY A 144 1.75 8.36 16.11
C GLY A 144 1.71 7.47 17.33
N ARG A 145 2.80 6.77 17.64
CA ARG A 145 2.95 5.94 18.85
C ARG A 145 2.97 6.76 20.15
N ALA A 146 3.62 7.90 20.15
CA ALA A 146 3.66 8.78 21.33
C ALA A 146 2.25 9.27 21.66
N SER A 147 1.50 9.74 20.67
CA SER A 147 0.11 10.22 20.84
C SER A 147 -0.85 9.14 21.38
N CYS A 148 -0.62 7.87 21.05
CA CYS A 148 -1.41 6.75 21.58
C CYS A 148 -1.07 6.41 23.05
N ARG A 149 0.14 6.74 23.52
CA ARG A 149 0.55 6.47 24.92
C ARG A 149 0.04 7.50 25.91
N GLU A 150 -0.22 8.72 25.48
CA GLU A 150 -0.67 9.82 26.35
C GLU A 150 -2.17 9.88 26.57
N ARG A 151 -2.95 9.01 25.92
CA ARG A 151 -4.39 8.88 26.12
C ARG A 151 -4.73 7.56 26.82
N VAL A 152 -4.34 7.47 28.10
CA VAL A 152 -4.87 6.49 29.05
C VAL A 152 -5.57 7.23 30.17
#